data_50070e6ade844d8744744c027ab614e4
#
_entry.id   50070e6ade844d8744744c027ab614e4
#
_cell.length_a   1.000
_cell.length_b   1.000
_cell.length_c   1.000
_cell.angle_alpha   90.00
_cell.angle_beta   90.00
_cell.angle_gamma   90.00
#
_symmetry.space_group_name_H-M   'P 1'
#
loop_
_entity.id
_entity.type
_entity.pdbx_description
1 polymer ?
#
loop_
_entity_poly.entity_id
_entity_poly.type
_entity_poly.pdbx_seq_one_letter_code
_entity_poly.pdbx_strand_id
1 'polypeptide(L)'
;VVDDNALIRTLVRLSFKRQSHVEVFEAVDGSEGLKLFHEVQPDIVLSDIMMPGEIDGLSLCKQIKASENKCPVVLISAKGQQSDIDLGMAAGADVYKVKPLSPSDLILIVENFTA
;
A
#
# COMPACT_ATOMS: atom_id res chain seq x y z
N VAL A 1 -3.35 4.84 -0.04
CA VAL A 1 -1.88 4.82 -0.05
C VAL A 1 -1.34 5.28 1.28
N VAL A 2 -0.41 4.54 1.83
CA VAL A 2 0.25 4.84 3.11
C VAL A 2 1.74 5.02 2.84
N ASP A 3 2.23 6.24 2.96
CA ASP A 3 3.63 6.58 2.72
C ASP A 3 3.93 7.93 3.38
N ASP A 4 5.06 8.04 4.08
CA ASP A 4 5.49 9.29 4.69
C ASP A 4 6.02 10.29 3.66
N ASN A 5 6.31 9.84 2.44
CA ASN A 5 6.78 10.69 1.35
C ASN A 5 5.59 11.25 0.56
N ALA A 6 5.40 12.57 0.65
CA ALA A 6 4.31 13.25 -0.05
C ALA A 6 4.39 13.11 -1.58
N LEU A 7 5.60 12.97 -2.14
CA LEU A 7 5.76 12.79 -3.58
C LEU A 7 5.19 11.45 -4.05
N ILE A 8 5.36 10.39 -3.25
CA ILE A 8 4.80 9.08 -3.58
C ILE A 8 3.28 9.12 -3.50
N ARG A 9 2.72 9.71 -2.45
CA ARG A 9 1.26 9.87 -2.33
C ARG A 9 0.68 10.66 -3.49
N THR A 10 1.36 11.73 -3.89
CA THR A 10 0.97 12.55 -5.05
C THR A 10 1.02 11.74 -6.34
N LEU A 11 2.08 10.94 -6.54
CA LEU A 11 2.20 10.07 -7.71
C LEU A 11 1.02 9.10 -7.80
N VAL A 12 0.66 8.46 -6.70
CA VAL A 12 -0.47 7.53 -6.67
C VAL A 12 -1.77 8.27 -6.99
N ARG A 13 -2.03 9.39 -6.34
CA ARG A 13 -3.24 10.19 -6.58
C ARG A 13 -3.35 10.60 -8.05
N LEU A 14 -2.27 11.10 -8.64
CA LEU A 14 -2.27 11.56 -10.04
C LEU A 14 -2.40 10.39 -11.01
N SER A 15 -1.86 9.22 -10.67
CA SER A 15 -1.96 8.01 -11.51
C SER A 15 -3.42 7.60 -11.70
N PHE A 16 -4.29 7.85 -10.72
CA PHE A 16 -5.69 7.47 -10.77
C PHE A 16 -6.65 8.63 -11.05
N LYS A 17 -6.13 9.81 -11.35
CA LYS A 17 -6.95 11.01 -11.58
C LYS A 17 -8.01 10.82 -12.67
N ARG A 18 -7.69 10.04 -13.71
CA ARG A 18 -8.60 9.78 -14.84
C ARG A 18 -9.41 8.49 -14.67
N GLN A 19 -9.21 7.78 -13.58
CA GLN A 19 -9.94 6.55 -13.28
C GLN A 19 -11.14 6.90 -12.40
N SER A 20 -12.27 7.24 -13.03
CA SER A 20 -13.44 7.78 -12.33
C SER A 20 -14.05 6.84 -11.29
N HIS A 21 -13.76 5.54 -11.39
CA HIS A 21 -14.24 4.52 -10.46
C HIS A 21 -13.29 4.30 -9.26
N VAL A 22 -12.17 5.02 -9.22
CA VAL A 22 -11.16 4.89 -8.16
C VAL A 22 -11.16 6.14 -7.30
N GLU A 23 -11.31 5.96 -5.99
CA GLU A 23 -11.16 7.01 -4.99
C GLU A 23 -9.90 6.74 -4.17
N VAL A 24 -9.00 7.72 -4.09
CA VAL A 24 -7.71 7.57 -3.42
C VAL A 24 -7.73 8.28 -2.07
N PHE A 25 -7.41 7.54 -1.02
CA PHE A 25 -7.22 8.06 0.33
C PHE A 25 -5.74 8.00 0.68
N GLU A 26 -5.23 8.96 1.44
CA GLU A 26 -3.82 9.07 1.76
C GLU A 26 -3.60 9.06 3.27
N ALA A 27 -2.56 8.35 3.71
CA ALA A 27 -2.10 8.35 5.09
C ALA A 27 -0.58 8.54 5.13
N VAL A 28 -0.07 9.19 6.16
CA VAL A 28 1.35 9.57 6.26
C VAL A 28 2.21 8.56 7.01
N ASP A 29 1.60 7.68 7.78
CA ASP A 29 2.30 6.63 8.53
C ASP A 29 1.39 5.42 8.77
N GLY A 30 1.95 4.39 9.41
CA GLY A 30 1.21 3.17 9.65
C GLY A 30 0.04 3.32 10.61
N SER A 31 0.16 4.16 11.63
CA SER A 31 -0.92 4.40 12.59
C SER A 31 -2.11 5.07 11.94
N GLU A 32 -1.87 6.11 11.14
CA GLU A 32 -2.90 6.78 10.37
C GLU A 32 -3.48 5.84 9.30
N GLY A 33 -2.61 5.05 8.66
CA GLY A 33 -3.04 4.06 7.67
C GLY A 33 -3.97 3.03 8.24
N LEU A 34 -3.68 2.50 9.42
CA LEU A 34 -4.53 1.52 10.08
C LEU A 34 -5.89 2.12 10.47
N LYS A 35 -5.88 3.33 11.01
CA LYS A 35 -7.12 4.05 11.35
C LYS A 35 -7.98 4.27 10.11
N LEU A 36 -7.37 4.74 9.04
CA LEU A 36 -8.05 5.00 7.77
C LEU A 36 -8.60 3.70 7.16
N PHE A 37 -7.85 2.61 7.26
CA PHE A 37 -8.30 1.29 6.81
C PHE A 37 -9.60 0.89 7.48
N HIS A 38 -9.72 1.05 8.78
CA HIS A 38 -10.93 0.71 9.52
C HIS A 38 -12.10 1.65 9.20
N GLU A 39 -11.84 2.93 8.96
CA GLU A 39 -12.86 3.91 8.62
C GLU A 39 -13.41 3.73 7.21
N VAL A 40 -12.53 3.52 6.24
CA VAL A 40 -12.87 3.51 4.82
C VAL A 40 -13.20 2.12 4.30
N GLN A 41 -12.59 1.08 4.84
CA GLN A 41 -12.67 -0.30 4.35
C GLN A 41 -12.32 -0.36 2.86
N PRO A 42 -11.07 -0.04 2.50
CA PRO A 42 -10.66 0.07 1.09
C PRO A 42 -10.64 -1.28 0.38
N ASP A 43 -10.67 -1.24 -0.93
CA ASP A 43 -10.58 -2.43 -1.78
C ASP A 43 -9.13 -2.90 -1.95
N ILE A 44 -8.18 -2.02 -1.74
CA ILE A 44 -6.74 -2.31 -1.84
C ILE A 44 -5.95 -1.28 -1.02
N VAL A 45 -4.84 -1.72 -0.45
CA VAL A 45 -3.90 -0.86 0.27
C VAL A 45 -2.54 -0.91 -0.41
N LEU A 46 -2.00 0.27 -0.71
CA LEU A 46 -0.62 0.43 -1.17
C LEU A 46 0.16 1.06 -0.02
N SER A 47 1.18 0.37 0.50
CA SER A 47 1.93 0.86 1.66
C SER A 47 3.42 0.77 1.47
N ASP A 48 4.13 1.86 1.80
CA ASP A 48 5.57 1.81 2.00
C ASP A 48 5.87 0.91 3.21
N ILE A 49 7.06 0.32 3.22
CA ILE A 49 7.49 -0.52 4.34
C ILE A 49 8.14 0.33 5.43
N MET A 50 9.05 1.21 5.04
CA MET A 50 9.83 2.00 6.01
C MET A 50 9.17 3.34 6.26
N MET A 51 8.48 3.41 7.39
CA MET A 51 7.79 4.61 7.83
C MET A 51 8.11 4.88 9.30
N PRO A 52 8.12 6.17 9.73
CA PRO A 52 8.34 6.50 11.14
C PRO A 52 7.15 6.04 12.00
N GLY A 53 7.40 5.92 13.30
CA GLY A 53 6.38 5.53 14.27
C GLY A 53 6.43 4.06 14.63
N GLU A 54 5.45 3.61 15.41
CA GLU A 54 5.40 2.24 15.93
C GLU A 54 4.94 1.20 14.91
N ILE A 55 4.19 1.63 13.90
CA ILE A 55 3.63 0.74 12.88
C ILE A 55 4.30 1.02 11.55
N ASP A 56 5.18 0.13 11.11
CA ASP A 56 5.75 0.17 9.76
C ASP A 56 4.83 -0.55 8.78
N GLY A 57 5.24 -0.61 7.51
CA GLY A 57 4.44 -1.26 6.47
C GLY A 57 4.25 -2.76 6.68
N LEU A 58 5.24 -3.45 7.23
CA LEU A 58 5.13 -4.88 7.52
C LEU A 58 4.09 -5.13 8.62
N SER A 59 4.15 -4.36 9.69
CA SER A 59 3.19 -4.45 10.79
C SER A 59 1.78 -4.08 10.33
N LEU A 60 1.64 -3.02 9.55
CA LEU A 60 0.36 -2.61 8.97
C LEU A 60 -0.24 -3.73 8.12
N CYS A 61 0.57 -4.35 7.26
CA CYS A 61 0.14 -5.47 6.42
C CYS A 61 -0.37 -6.64 7.27
N LYS A 62 0.38 -7.03 8.28
CA LYS A 62 -0.03 -8.12 9.19
C LYS A 62 -1.37 -7.82 9.86
N GLN A 63 -1.56 -6.60 10.34
CA GLN A 63 -2.79 -6.20 11.02
C GLN A 63 -3.98 -6.17 10.07
N ILE A 64 -3.79 -5.67 8.84
CA ILE A 64 -4.84 -5.68 7.82
C ILE A 64 -5.24 -7.12 7.49
N LYS A 65 -4.26 -8.00 7.27
CA LYS A 65 -4.52 -9.39 6.90
C LYS A 65 -5.15 -10.21 8.03
N ALA A 66 -4.98 -9.80 9.27
CA ALA A 66 -5.63 -10.42 10.43
C ALA A 66 -7.04 -9.87 10.68
N SER A 67 -7.44 -8.80 9.99
CA SER A 67 -8.74 -8.16 10.15
C SER A 67 -9.85 -8.94 9.44
N GLU A 68 -11.08 -8.82 9.93
CA GLU A 68 -12.27 -9.36 9.26
C GLU A 68 -12.50 -8.70 7.89
N ASN A 69 -12.12 -7.43 7.75
CA ASN A 69 -12.28 -6.66 6.51
C ASN A 69 -11.00 -6.66 5.68
N LYS A 70 -10.19 -7.68 5.77
CA LYS A 70 -8.92 -7.77 5.04
C LYS A 70 -9.12 -7.54 3.54
N CYS A 71 -8.15 -6.87 2.95
CA CYS A 71 -8.12 -6.58 1.52
C CYS A 71 -6.72 -6.87 0.97
N PRO A 72 -6.54 -6.87 -0.36
CA PRO A 72 -5.22 -6.97 -0.95
C PRO A 72 -4.29 -5.86 -0.45
N VAL A 73 -3.05 -6.23 -0.14
CA VAL A 73 -2.01 -5.29 0.29
C VAL A 73 -0.82 -5.38 -0.66
N VAL A 74 -0.44 -4.24 -1.20
CA VAL A 74 0.76 -4.09 -2.02
C VAL A 74 1.80 -3.36 -1.18
N LEU A 75 2.91 -4.02 -0.88
CA LEU A 75 4.03 -3.39 -0.21
C LEU A 75 4.97 -2.78 -1.24
N ILE A 76 5.44 -1.58 -0.95
CA ILE A 76 6.28 -0.79 -1.85
C ILE A 76 7.55 -0.43 -1.08
N SER A 77 8.71 -0.69 -1.65
CA SER A 77 9.97 -0.41 -0.98
C SER A 77 11.09 -0.12 -1.96
N ALA A 78 12.07 0.68 -1.52
CA ALA A 78 13.32 0.86 -2.24
C ALA A 78 14.22 -0.38 -2.13
N LYS A 79 13.94 -1.30 -1.19
CA LYS A 79 14.73 -2.51 -0.95
C LYS A 79 14.22 -3.67 -1.80
N GLY A 80 15.07 -4.15 -2.71
CA GLY A 80 14.72 -5.17 -3.67
C GLY A 80 15.44 -6.51 -3.51
N GLN A 81 16.15 -6.74 -2.38
CA GLN A 81 16.80 -8.02 -2.15
C GLN A 81 15.78 -9.10 -1.84
N GLN A 82 16.11 -10.35 -2.14
CA GLN A 82 15.20 -11.46 -1.93
C GLN A 82 14.76 -11.59 -0.46
N SER A 83 15.66 -11.32 0.48
CA SER A 83 15.32 -11.34 1.92
C SER A 83 14.27 -10.30 2.29
N ASP A 84 14.31 -9.11 1.66
CA ASP A 84 13.31 -8.07 1.89
C ASP A 84 11.94 -8.49 1.34
N ILE A 85 11.93 -9.05 0.14
CA ILE A 85 10.72 -9.55 -0.52
C ILE A 85 10.10 -10.68 0.31
N ASP A 86 10.91 -11.60 0.79
CA ASP A 86 10.45 -12.72 1.62
C ASP A 86 9.79 -12.25 2.91
N LEU A 87 10.34 -11.22 3.57
CA LEU A 87 9.73 -10.62 4.76
C LEU A 87 8.38 -9.99 4.44
N GLY A 88 8.26 -9.30 3.31
CA GLY A 88 7.00 -8.70 2.87
C GLY A 88 5.94 -9.76 2.59
N MET A 89 6.31 -10.81 1.88
CA MET A 89 5.38 -11.89 1.55
C MET A 89 4.98 -12.68 2.81
N ALA A 90 5.91 -12.87 3.74
CA ALA A 90 5.61 -13.51 5.02
C ALA A 90 4.66 -12.68 5.89
N ALA A 91 4.64 -11.35 5.72
CA ALA A 91 3.67 -10.47 6.38
C ALA A 91 2.26 -10.58 5.79
N GLY A 92 2.11 -11.27 4.67
CA GLY A 92 0.83 -11.49 4.01
C GLY A 92 0.57 -10.61 2.80
N ALA A 93 1.58 -9.88 2.30
CA ALA A 93 1.42 -9.04 1.13
C ALA A 93 1.02 -9.85 -0.10
N ASP A 94 0.15 -9.29 -0.91
CA ASP A 94 -0.26 -9.90 -2.17
C ASP A 94 0.73 -9.57 -3.29
N VAL A 95 1.36 -8.40 -3.20
CA VAL A 95 2.39 -7.95 -4.15
C VAL A 95 3.48 -7.20 -3.39
N TYR A 96 4.72 -7.39 -3.78
CA TYR A 96 5.86 -6.61 -3.34
C TYR A 96 6.41 -5.85 -4.55
N LYS A 97 6.38 -4.54 -4.50
CA LYS A 97 6.83 -3.68 -5.60
C LYS A 97 8.06 -2.89 -5.20
N VAL A 98 9.10 -2.95 -6.01
CA VAL A 98 10.34 -2.21 -5.77
C VAL A 98 10.25 -0.84 -6.46
N LYS A 99 10.59 0.22 -5.73
CA LYS A 99 10.68 1.58 -6.31
C LYS A 99 11.79 1.64 -7.36
N PRO A 100 11.67 2.47 -8.41
CA PRO A 100 10.64 3.49 -8.62
C PRO A 100 9.33 2.92 -9.14
N LEU A 101 8.23 3.62 -8.86
CA LEU A 101 6.90 3.25 -9.31
C LEU A 101 6.57 3.95 -10.62
N SER A 102 5.91 3.23 -11.53
CA SER A 102 5.33 3.86 -12.71
C SER A 102 3.81 3.93 -12.59
N PRO A 103 3.17 4.97 -13.14
CA PRO A 103 1.71 5.07 -13.14
C PRO A 103 1.03 3.86 -13.79
N SER A 104 1.58 3.36 -14.90
CA SER A 104 1.01 2.20 -15.59
C SER A 104 1.08 0.94 -14.74
N ASP A 105 2.17 0.72 -14.00
CA ASP A 105 2.29 -0.43 -13.09
C ASP A 105 1.25 -0.35 -11.97
N LEU A 106 1.07 0.84 -11.39
CA LEU A 106 0.10 1.07 -10.32
C LEU A 106 -1.34 0.80 -10.80
N ILE A 107 -1.69 1.30 -11.97
CA ILE A 107 -3.02 1.11 -12.55
C ILE A 107 -3.26 -0.39 -12.79
N LEU A 108 -2.29 -1.08 -13.37
CA LEU A 108 -2.40 -2.51 -13.66
C LEU A 108 -2.57 -3.33 -12.39
N ILE A 109 -1.80 -3.04 -11.33
CA ILE A 109 -1.92 -3.72 -10.05
C ILE A 109 -3.32 -3.52 -9.46
N VAL A 110 -3.80 -2.28 -9.41
CA VAL A 110 -5.12 -1.99 -8.84
C VAL A 110 -6.22 -2.67 -9.65
N GLU A 111 -6.16 -2.64 -10.97
CA GLU A 111 -7.13 -3.32 -11.82
C GLU A 111 -7.16 -4.83 -11.58
N ASN A 112 -6.00 -5.46 -11.38
CA ASN A 112 -5.93 -6.90 -11.14
C ASN A 112 -6.61 -7.32 -9.84
N PHE A 113 -6.65 -6.46 -8.83
CA PHE A 113 -7.20 -6.79 -7.53
C PHE A 113 -8.59 -6.21 -7.26
N THR A 114 -9.07 -5.31 -8.11
CA THR A 114 -10.36 -4.62 -7.88
C THR A 114 -11.35 -4.77 -9.04
N ALA A 115 -10.95 -5.45 -10.09
CA ALA A 115 -11.80 -5.63 -11.27
C ALA A 115 -12.97 -6.58 -11.00
#